data_d2d0e06f4dc0da62682f5a8e01761a26
#
_entry.id   d2d0e06f4dc0da62682f5a8e01761a26
#
_cell.length_a   1.000
_cell.length_b   1.000
_cell.length_c   1.000
_cell.angle_alpha   90.00
_cell.angle_beta   90.00
_cell.angle_gamma   90.00
#
_symmetry.space_group_name_H-M   'P 1'
#
loop_
_entity.id
_entity.type
_entity.pdbx_description
1 polymer ?
#
loop_
_entity_poly.entity_id
_entity_poly.type
_entity_poly.pdbx_seq_one_letter_code
_entity_poly.pdbx_strand_id
1 'polypeptide(L)'
;LSAGALLALTCDSIYMTPGSTIGAAMPIQSTGGLTLPGAVNEKFLSAFRADFRSWAESHGRSGLLAEAMVDPAIEVVLIEEQGLERLVSGEEWDQLAASGAPVTRKATISAAGSLLTLTAEEAVRHGIADGLCRDMADLVEGKLFLDLDAAEYVRETGAESLAALLNRTAPLLILLGVLFLYLEVQTPGFGLFGSLALLCFALMLWGGYLAGLAGLEHFVLIGLGLALVLVEIFLVPGTLIAGLTGLACVAVGLIWSQLGPSMPLSSALDRHLLLAAFNTTVLWSVGGLLGAA
;
A
#
# COMPACT_ATOMS: atom_id res chain seq x y z
N LEU A 1 10.30 2.89 1.79
CA LEU A 1 11.17 2.83 0.62
C LEU A 1 10.40 2.49 -0.67
N SER A 2 9.57 1.45 -0.73
CA SER A 2 8.97 0.96 -1.99
C SER A 2 8.12 1.99 -2.74
N ALA A 3 7.09 2.57 -2.11
CA ALA A 3 6.24 3.57 -2.75
C ALA A 3 7.01 4.87 -3.05
N GLY A 4 7.93 5.25 -2.17
CA GLY A 4 8.78 6.42 -2.37
C GLY A 4 9.71 6.31 -3.58
N ALA A 5 10.24 5.11 -3.88
CA ALA A 5 11.05 4.89 -5.07
C ALA A 5 10.23 5.09 -6.36
N LEU A 6 8.98 4.56 -6.41
CA LEU A 6 8.12 4.78 -7.55
C LEU A 6 7.79 6.27 -7.73
N LEU A 7 7.37 6.94 -6.64
CA LEU A 7 7.07 8.37 -6.69
C LEU A 7 8.28 9.20 -7.13
N ALA A 8 9.49 8.88 -6.65
CA ALA A 8 10.70 9.55 -7.09
C ALA A 8 10.93 9.38 -8.60
N LEU A 9 10.78 8.15 -9.12
CA LEU A 9 10.98 7.85 -10.55
C LEU A 9 9.97 8.57 -11.46
N THR A 10 8.80 8.98 -10.95
CA THR A 10 7.81 9.78 -11.69
C THR A 10 8.07 11.29 -11.67
N CYS A 11 9.10 11.74 -10.96
CA CYS A 11 9.47 13.15 -10.89
C CYS A 11 10.50 13.52 -11.98
N ASP A 12 10.43 14.78 -12.47
CA ASP A 12 11.38 15.29 -13.44
C ASP A 12 12.81 15.34 -12.90
N SER A 13 12.96 15.65 -11.60
CA SER A 13 14.26 15.68 -10.93
C SER A 13 14.23 15.02 -9.57
N ILE A 14 15.29 14.29 -9.25
CA ILE A 14 15.49 13.59 -7.99
C ILE A 14 16.76 14.10 -7.31
N TYR A 15 16.62 14.72 -6.17
CA TYR A 15 17.72 15.09 -5.30
C TYR A 15 17.70 14.28 -4.02
N MET A 16 18.85 13.80 -3.59
CA MET A 16 18.97 12.93 -2.41
C MET A 16 19.86 13.56 -1.36
N THR A 17 19.53 13.34 -0.10
CA THR A 17 20.42 13.75 1.01
C THR A 17 21.50 12.70 1.21
N PRO A 18 22.74 13.10 1.58
CA PRO A 18 23.80 12.16 1.92
C PRO A 18 23.34 11.15 2.99
N GLY A 19 23.64 9.88 2.76
CA GLY A 19 23.22 8.78 3.65
C GLY A 19 21.79 8.29 3.42
N SER A 20 21.04 8.87 2.51
CA SER A 20 19.75 8.31 2.07
C SER A 20 19.93 7.20 1.04
N THR A 21 18.88 6.40 0.86
CA THR A 21 18.85 5.29 -0.10
C THR A 21 17.57 5.27 -0.90
N ILE A 22 17.64 4.72 -2.11
CA ILE A 22 16.48 4.52 -3.02
C ILE A 22 16.51 3.09 -3.55
N GLY A 23 15.33 2.45 -3.63
CA GLY A 23 15.17 1.08 -4.13
C GLY A 23 14.38 0.19 -3.19
N ALA A 24 14.63 -1.13 -3.21
CA ALA A 24 13.93 -2.16 -2.43
C ALA A 24 12.41 -2.01 -2.50
N ALA A 25 11.89 -1.95 -3.74
CA ALA A 25 10.51 -1.56 -4.02
C ALA A 25 9.59 -2.75 -4.31
N MET A 26 10.02 -3.97 -4.01
CA MET A 26 9.18 -5.17 -4.18
C MET A 26 7.89 -5.06 -3.37
N PRO A 27 6.72 -5.27 -3.99
CA PRO A 27 5.46 -5.22 -3.28
C PRO A 27 5.36 -6.33 -2.23
N ILE A 28 4.96 -5.98 -1.01
CA ILE A 28 4.80 -6.92 0.10
C ILE A 28 3.31 -7.24 0.22
N GLN A 29 2.95 -8.52 0.21
CA GLN A 29 1.59 -8.93 0.57
C GLN A 29 1.45 -8.89 2.10
N SER A 30 0.63 -7.97 2.58
CA SER A 30 0.26 -7.89 4.00
C SER A 30 -1.20 -8.30 4.15
N THR A 31 -1.45 -9.39 4.86
CA THR A 31 -2.80 -9.83 5.22
C THR A 31 -2.98 -9.65 6.72
N GLY A 32 -3.84 -8.69 7.11
CA GLY A 32 -4.18 -8.46 8.52
C GLY A 32 -3.00 -8.08 9.42
N GLY A 33 -1.99 -7.37 8.90
CA GLY A 33 -0.77 -6.98 9.66
C GLY A 33 0.30 -8.07 9.76
N LEU A 34 0.07 -9.27 9.22
CA LEU A 34 1.06 -10.33 9.06
C LEU A 34 1.65 -10.26 7.65
N THR A 35 2.94 -10.01 7.56
CA THR A 35 3.70 -10.22 6.33
C THR A 35 3.85 -11.72 6.11
N LEU A 36 3.08 -12.27 5.17
CA LEU A 36 3.27 -13.64 4.74
C LEU A 36 4.39 -13.68 3.70
N PRO A 37 5.43 -14.50 3.90
CA PRO A 37 6.37 -14.81 2.83
C PRO A 37 5.63 -15.70 1.83
N GLY A 38 4.97 -15.07 0.85
CA GLY A 38 4.30 -15.73 -0.25
C GLY A 38 4.88 -15.24 -1.56
N ALA A 39 5.05 -16.13 -2.52
CA ALA A 39 5.45 -15.74 -3.87
C ALA A 39 4.48 -14.68 -4.39
N VAL A 40 4.99 -13.48 -4.64
CA VAL A 40 4.25 -12.45 -5.38
C VAL A 40 3.83 -13.08 -6.70
N ASN A 41 2.54 -12.97 -7.05
CA ASN A 41 2.05 -13.54 -8.31
C ASN A 41 2.87 -12.97 -9.47
N GLU A 42 3.50 -13.82 -10.28
CA GLU A 42 4.38 -13.43 -11.39
C GLU A 42 3.69 -12.41 -12.32
N LYS A 43 2.40 -12.57 -12.57
CA LYS A 43 1.63 -11.62 -13.37
C LYS A 43 1.61 -10.22 -12.76
N PHE A 44 1.53 -10.13 -11.43
CA PHE A 44 1.55 -8.86 -10.72
C PHE A 44 2.96 -8.25 -10.72
N LEU A 45 3.97 -9.08 -10.45
CA LEU A 45 5.37 -8.66 -10.46
C LEU A 45 5.79 -8.16 -11.85
N SER A 46 5.37 -8.85 -12.92
CA SER A 46 5.63 -8.46 -14.31
C SER A 46 5.01 -7.10 -14.66
N ALA A 47 3.76 -6.85 -14.24
CA ALA A 47 3.13 -5.55 -14.45
C ALA A 47 3.86 -4.45 -13.68
N PHE A 48 4.25 -4.72 -12.44
CA PHE A 48 4.93 -3.77 -11.59
C PHE A 48 6.35 -3.42 -12.10
N ARG A 49 7.09 -4.42 -12.63
CA ARG A 49 8.36 -4.19 -13.36
C ARG A 49 8.17 -3.25 -14.54
N ALA A 50 7.13 -3.51 -15.35
CA ALA A 50 6.83 -2.69 -16.52
C ALA A 50 6.53 -1.23 -16.14
N ASP A 51 5.81 -1.00 -15.05
CA ASP A 51 5.52 0.34 -14.55
C ASP A 51 6.82 1.06 -14.13
N PHE A 52 7.68 0.42 -13.32
CA PHE A 52 8.95 0.99 -12.88
C PHE A 52 9.85 1.32 -14.05
N ARG A 53 9.99 0.40 -15.02
CA ARG A 53 10.75 0.64 -16.25
C ARG A 53 10.21 1.82 -17.02
N SER A 54 8.90 1.83 -17.29
CA SER A 54 8.25 2.86 -18.11
C SER A 54 8.43 4.26 -17.51
N TRP A 55 8.24 4.39 -16.19
CA TRP A 55 8.44 5.69 -15.52
C TRP A 55 9.90 6.12 -15.49
N ALA A 56 10.84 5.22 -15.24
CA ALA A 56 12.27 5.53 -15.28
C ALA A 56 12.69 6.01 -16.68
N GLU A 57 12.33 5.26 -17.72
CA GLU A 57 12.68 5.58 -19.10
C GLU A 57 12.03 6.88 -19.60
N SER A 58 10.78 7.16 -19.21
CA SER A 58 10.09 8.40 -19.58
C SER A 58 10.76 9.67 -19.02
N HIS A 59 11.58 9.52 -17.97
CA HIS A 59 12.36 10.60 -17.37
C HIS A 59 13.88 10.46 -17.63
N GLY A 60 14.25 9.66 -18.64
CA GLY A 60 15.65 9.51 -19.07
C GLY A 60 16.54 8.69 -18.11
N ARG A 61 15.95 7.91 -17.22
CA ARG A 61 16.66 7.07 -16.25
C ARG A 61 16.73 5.62 -16.71
N SER A 62 17.65 4.84 -16.13
CA SER A 62 17.81 3.42 -16.48
C SER A 62 16.61 2.58 -16.06
N GLY A 63 15.86 2.03 -17.03
CA GLY A 63 14.77 1.08 -16.79
C GLY A 63 15.27 -0.22 -16.15
N LEU A 64 16.47 -0.68 -16.50
CA LEU A 64 17.06 -1.89 -15.94
C LEU A 64 17.32 -1.76 -14.41
N LEU A 65 17.84 -0.61 -13.96
CA LEU A 65 17.99 -0.36 -12.52
C LEU A 65 16.66 -0.27 -11.81
N ALA A 66 15.66 0.36 -12.46
CA ALA A 66 14.32 0.46 -11.88
C ALA A 66 13.65 -0.91 -11.73
N GLU A 67 13.77 -1.80 -12.72
CA GLU A 67 13.29 -3.19 -12.63
C GLU A 67 13.99 -3.97 -11.52
N ALA A 68 15.31 -3.83 -11.35
CA ALA A 68 16.07 -4.49 -10.31
C ALA A 68 15.71 -4.02 -8.88
N MET A 69 15.12 -2.83 -8.74
CA MET A 69 14.57 -2.36 -7.45
C MET A 69 13.33 -3.14 -7.02
N VAL A 70 12.64 -3.79 -7.97
CA VAL A 70 11.35 -4.47 -7.77
C VAL A 70 11.50 -5.98 -7.79
N ASP A 71 12.36 -6.50 -8.66
CA ASP A 71 12.51 -7.94 -8.89
C ASP A 71 13.93 -8.41 -8.52
N PRO A 72 14.05 -9.28 -7.50
CA PRO A 72 15.35 -9.83 -7.11
C PRO A 72 15.96 -10.77 -8.14
N ALA A 73 15.20 -11.26 -9.13
CA ALA A 73 15.75 -12.11 -10.17
C ALA A 73 16.63 -11.34 -11.17
N ILE A 74 16.51 -10.01 -11.23
CA ILE A 74 17.23 -9.18 -12.18
C ILE A 74 18.64 -8.89 -11.65
N GLU A 75 19.63 -9.48 -12.31
CA GLU A 75 21.05 -9.13 -12.13
C GLU A 75 21.40 -7.93 -13.01
N VAL A 76 22.13 -6.96 -12.44
CA VAL A 76 22.64 -5.80 -13.15
C VAL A 76 24.16 -5.75 -13.07
N VAL A 77 24.80 -5.72 -14.21
CA VAL A 77 26.26 -5.72 -14.35
C VAL A 77 26.72 -4.46 -15.05
N LEU A 78 27.74 -3.82 -14.48
CA LEU A 78 28.46 -2.72 -15.15
C LEU A 78 29.58 -3.35 -16.00
N ILE A 79 29.53 -3.10 -17.30
CA ILE A 79 30.56 -3.55 -18.24
C ILE A 79 31.27 -2.37 -18.88
N GLU A 80 32.48 -2.61 -19.34
CA GLU A 80 33.20 -1.69 -20.24
C GLU A 80 33.26 -2.34 -21.62
N GLU A 81 32.78 -1.62 -22.62
CA GLU A 81 32.80 -1.97 -24.03
C GLU A 81 33.44 -0.83 -24.83
N GLN A 82 34.55 -1.08 -25.48
CA GLN A 82 35.31 -0.08 -26.26
C GLN A 82 35.66 1.19 -25.46
N GLY A 83 35.91 1.07 -24.17
CA GLY A 83 36.26 2.22 -23.29
C GLY A 83 35.04 2.99 -22.76
N LEU A 84 33.82 2.55 -23.06
CA LEU A 84 32.58 3.13 -22.54
C LEU A 84 31.95 2.18 -21.51
N GLU A 85 31.53 2.73 -20.38
CA GLU A 85 30.81 1.99 -19.35
C GLU A 85 29.31 1.98 -19.67
N ARG A 86 28.68 0.78 -19.57
CA ARG A 86 27.24 0.64 -19.67
C ARG A 86 26.70 -0.45 -18.73
N LEU A 87 25.45 -0.31 -18.35
CA LEU A 87 24.73 -1.30 -17.55
C LEU A 87 24.06 -2.31 -18.47
N VAL A 88 24.20 -3.58 -18.14
CA VAL A 88 23.56 -4.70 -18.86
C VAL A 88 22.90 -5.65 -17.87
N SER A 89 21.91 -6.42 -18.32
CA SER A 89 21.37 -7.52 -17.53
C SER A 89 22.36 -8.68 -17.42
N GLY A 90 22.20 -9.54 -16.41
CA GLY A 90 23.01 -10.76 -16.32
C GLY A 90 22.92 -11.64 -17.56
N GLU A 91 21.72 -11.77 -18.14
CA GLU A 91 21.50 -12.52 -19.39
C GLU A 91 22.26 -11.92 -20.58
N GLU A 92 22.23 -10.59 -20.73
CA GLU A 92 22.98 -9.91 -21.79
C GLU A 92 24.49 -10.06 -21.60
N TRP A 93 24.96 -9.98 -20.36
CA TRP A 93 26.37 -10.24 -20.04
C TRP A 93 26.80 -11.65 -20.46
N ASP A 94 26.00 -12.66 -20.13
CA ASP A 94 26.32 -14.05 -20.46
C ASP A 94 26.36 -14.27 -21.99
N GLN A 95 25.47 -13.64 -22.73
CA GLN A 95 25.46 -13.66 -24.21
C GLN A 95 26.71 -12.99 -24.79
N LEU A 96 27.09 -11.82 -24.29
CA LEU A 96 28.28 -11.10 -24.72
C LEU A 96 29.56 -11.89 -24.41
N ALA A 97 29.66 -12.46 -23.21
CA ALA A 97 30.80 -13.30 -22.82
C ALA A 97 30.91 -14.57 -23.69
N ALA A 98 29.77 -15.22 -23.98
CA ALA A 98 29.75 -16.42 -24.86
C ALA A 98 30.08 -16.09 -26.31
N SER A 99 29.77 -14.89 -26.81
CA SER A 99 30.08 -14.47 -28.18
C SER A 99 31.54 -14.09 -28.38
N GLY A 100 32.35 -13.99 -27.31
CA GLY A 100 33.74 -13.54 -27.40
C GLY A 100 33.88 -12.03 -27.69
N ALA A 101 32.83 -11.23 -27.41
CA ALA A 101 32.89 -9.79 -27.57
C ALA A 101 34.00 -9.18 -26.68
N PRO A 102 34.66 -8.10 -27.10
CA PRO A 102 35.70 -7.44 -26.31
C PRO A 102 35.10 -6.58 -25.19
N VAL A 103 34.46 -7.22 -24.24
CA VAL A 103 33.81 -6.62 -23.08
C VAL A 103 34.47 -7.05 -21.79
N THR A 104 34.55 -6.14 -20.83
CA THR A 104 35.11 -6.42 -19.49
C THR A 104 34.09 -6.13 -18.42
N ARG A 105 33.81 -7.09 -17.52
CA ARG A 105 32.96 -6.88 -16.36
C ARG A 105 33.71 -6.03 -15.32
N LYS A 106 33.17 -4.87 -14.98
CA LYS A 106 33.74 -3.94 -13.99
C LYS A 106 33.18 -4.20 -12.60
N ALA A 107 31.86 -4.32 -12.48
CA ALA A 107 31.21 -4.50 -11.19
C ALA A 107 29.84 -5.19 -11.37
N THR A 108 29.36 -5.82 -10.30
CA THR A 108 27.97 -6.23 -10.15
C THR A 108 27.26 -5.18 -9.33
N ILE A 109 26.27 -4.50 -9.92
CA ILE A 109 25.49 -3.46 -9.26
C ILE A 109 24.36 -4.08 -8.45
N SER A 110 23.66 -5.08 -9.02
CA SER A 110 22.67 -5.89 -8.32
C SER A 110 22.95 -7.37 -8.59
N ALA A 111 23.14 -8.16 -7.55
CA ALA A 111 23.30 -9.61 -7.69
C ALA A 111 21.93 -10.29 -7.82
N ALA A 112 21.85 -11.34 -8.59
CA ALA A 112 20.67 -12.20 -8.66
C ALA A 112 20.29 -12.71 -7.26
N GLY A 113 19.01 -12.64 -6.91
CA GLY A 113 18.49 -13.03 -5.60
C GLY A 113 18.39 -11.90 -4.58
N SER A 114 18.82 -10.66 -4.92
CA SER A 114 18.73 -9.49 -4.04
C SER A 114 18.05 -8.30 -4.74
N LEU A 115 17.27 -7.55 -3.98
CA LEU A 115 16.67 -6.31 -4.48
C LEU A 115 17.72 -5.20 -4.52
N LEU A 116 17.75 -4.45 -5.60
CA LEU A 116 18.62 -3.30 -5.72
C LEU A 116 18.20 -2.20 -4.75
N THR A 117 19.17 -1.73 -4.00
CA THR A 117 19.09 -0.51 -3.18
C THR A 117 20.35 0.30 -3.43
N LEU A 118 20.19 1.52 -3.88
CA LEU A 118 21.29 2.44 -4.16
C LEU A 118 21.42 3.47 -3.03
N THR A 119 22.64 3.74 -2.61
CA THR A 119 22.97 4.93 -1.79
C THR A 119 22.76 6.20 -2.63
N ALA A 120 22.70 7.35 -1.99
CA ALA A 120 22.54 8.63 -2.67
C ALA A 120 23.64 8.87 -3.71
N GLU A 121 24.88 8.52 -3.38
CA GLU A 121 26.06 8.65 -4.24
C GLU A 121 26.01 7.68 -5.44
N GLU A 122 25.57 6.45 -5.21
CA GLU A 122 25.39 5.45 -6.28
C GLU A 122 24.22 5.85 -7.21
N ALA A 123 23.13 6.36 -6.64
CA ALA A 123 21.99 6.82 -7.42
C ALA A 123 22.37 7.97 -8.37
N VAL A 124 23.19 8.92 -7.93
CA VAL A 124 23.73 9.97 -8.78
C VAL A 124 24.72 9.41 -9.81
N ARG A 125 25.62 8.53 -9.40
CA ARG A 125 26.61 7.91 -10.31
C ARG A 125 25.97 7.15 -11.46
N HIS A 126 24.86 6.45 -11.19
CA HIS A 126 24.16 5.64 -12.17
C HIS A 126 22.97 6.35 -12.84
N GLY A 127 22.83 7.66 -12.63
CA GLY A 127 21.82 8.48 -13.31
C GLY A 127 20.38 8.21 -12.87
N ILE A 128 20.17 7.66 -11.66
CA ILE A 128 18.84 7.56 -11.04
C ILE A 128 18.48 8.88 -10.36
N ALA A 129 19.44 9.53 -9.68
CA ALA A 129 19.27 10.84 -9.09
C ALA A 129 20.10 11.90 -9.83
N ASP A 130 19.56 13.12 -9.88
CA ASP A 130 20.16 14.26 -10.59
C ASP A 130 21.23 14.96 -9.73
N GLY A 131 21.22 14.75 -8.41
CA GLY A 131 22.22 15.33 -7.55
C GLY A 131 21.99 15.07 -6.05
N LEU A 132 22.95 15.57 -5.27
CA LEU A 132 22.86 15.58 -3.82
C LEU A 132 22.46 16.96 -3.32
N CYS A 133 21.66 17.00 -2.27
CA CYS A 133 21.34 18.19 -1.49
C CYS A 133 21.44 17.88 0.01
N ARG A 134 21.87 18.85 0.81
CA ARG A 134 22.03 18.65 2.27
C ARG A 134 20.72 18.73 3.02
N ASP A 135 19.88 19.66 2.60
CA ASP A 135 18.60 19.95 3.22
C ASP A 135 17.67 20.66 2.23
N MET A 136 16.48 21.03 2.69
CA MET A 136 15.49 21.72 1.86
C MET A 136 15.96 23.11 1.42
N ALA A 137 16.73 23.82 2.22
CA ALA A 137 17.25 25.12 1.85
C ALA A 137 18.27 24.99 0.71
N ASP A 138 19.21 24.03 0.82
CA ASP A 138 20.18 23.71 -0.23
C ASP A 138 19.49 23.27 -1.54
N LEU A 139 18.36 22.56 -1.44
CA LEU A 139 17.55 22.20 -2.61
C LEU A 139 16.88 23.42 -3.24
N VAL A 140 16.10 24.16 -2.44
CA VAL A 140 15.24 25.23 -2.96
C VAL A 140 16.07 26.42 -3.43
N GLU A 141 16.98 26.92 -2.60
CA GLU A 141 17.78 28.09 -2.91
C GLU A 141 19.03 27.74 -3.74
N GLY A 142 19.70 26.64 -3.36
CA GLY A 142 20.99 26.26 -3.96
C GLY A 142 20.87 25.52 -5.30
N LYS A 143 19.83 24.75 -5.54
CA LYS A 143 19.64 23.94 -6.74
C LYS A 143 18.53 24.46 -7.65
N LEU A 144 17.41 24.85 -7.09
CA LEU A 144 16.25 25.30 -7.84
C LEU A 144 16.23 26.83 -8.03
N PHE A 145 17.05 27.57 -7.33
CA PHE A 145 17.13 29.04 -7.35
C PHE A 145 15.79 29.71 -7.04
N LEU A 146 15.04 29.11 -6.11
CA LEU A 146 13.75 29.60 -5.64
C LEU A 146 13.91 30.18 -4.23
N ASP A 147 12.95 31.02 -3.84
CA ASP A 147 12.89 31.60 -2.49
C ASP A 147 12.25 30.60 -1.51
N LEU A 148 12.97 30.18 -0.49
CA LEU A 148 12.49 29.26 0.52
C LEU A 148 11.34 29.88 1.34
N ASP A 149 11.34 31.20 1.58
CA ASP A 149 10.29 31.89 2.33
C ASP A 149 8.97 31.91 1.57
N ALA A 150 9.00 31.73 0.24
CA ALA A 150 7.81 31.59 -0.60
C ALA A 150 7.29 30.14 -0.66
N ALA A 151 8.01 29.17 -0.09
CA ALA A 151 7.59 27.77 -0.08
C ALA A 151 6.43 27.54 0.89
N GLU A 152 5.33 27.00 0.37
CA GLU A 152 4.19 26.61 1.20
C GLU A 152 4.42 25.18 1.74
N TYR A 153 4.53 25.06 3.06
CA TYR A 153 4.65 23.78 3.72
C TYR A 153 3.28 23.14 3.94
N VAL A 154 2.96 22.13 3.17
CA VAL A 154 1.76 21.31 3.41
C VAL A 154 1.98 20.45 4.64
N ARG A 155 1.27 20.76 5.74
CA ARG A 155 1.31 19.99 6.99
C ARG A 155 0.05 19.15 7.11
N GLU A 156 0.20 17.98 7.73
CA GLU A 156 -0.97 17.17 8.07
C GLU A 156 -1.96 17.99 8.90
N THR A 157 -3.20 17.98 8.49
CA THR A 157 -4.29 18.59 9.25
C THR A 157 -4.67 17.70 10.44
N GLY A 158 -5.31 18.29 11.46
CA GLY A 158 -5.84 17.51 12.59
C GLY A 158 -6.83 16.42 12.14
N ALA A 159 -7.56 16.65 11.05
CA ALA A 159 -8.47 15.67 10.46
C ALA A 159 -7.73 14.50 9.84
N GLU A 160 -6.63 14.74 9.13
CA GLU A 160 -5.78 13.69 8.55
C GLU A 160 -5.11 12.83 9.63
N SER A 161 -4.56 13.46 10.68
CA SER A 161 -3.99 12.75 11.81
C SER A 161 -5.03 11.89 12.55
N LEU A 162 -6.25 12.42 12.72
CA LEU A 162 -7.37 11.66 13.30
C LEU A 162 -7.78 10.49 12.39
N ALA A 163 -7.89 10.73 11.09
CA ALA A 163 -8.20 9.67 10.10
C ALA A 163 -7.15 8.55 10.15
N ALA A 164 -5.87 8.90 10.18
CA ALA A 164 -4.78 7.93 10.28
C ALA A 164 -4.86 7.10 11.57
N LEU A 165 -5.16 7.74 12.72
CA LEU A 165 -5.35 7.05 13.99
C LEU A 165 -6.54 6.09 13.94
N LEU A 166 -7.70 6.53 13.47
CA LEU A 166 -8.91 5.72 13.40
C LEU A 166 -8.74 4.53 12.43
N ASN A 167 -8.13 4.76 11.27
CA ASN A 167 -7.85 3.69 10.30
C ASN A 167 -6.84 2.68 10.84
N ARG A 168 -5.81 3.13 11.55
CA ARG A 168 -4.84 2.23 12.20
C ARG A 168 -5.50 1.37 13.28
N THR A 169 -6.51 1.90 13.99
CA THR A 169 -7.23 1.18 15.04
C THR A 169 -8.48 0.46 14.53
N ALA A 170 -8.82 0.54 13.24
CA ALA A 170 -10.00 -0.07 12.66
C ALA A 170 -10.14 -1.58 12.96
N PRO A 171 -9.08 -2.42 12.89
CA PRO A 171 -9.19 -3.83 13.26
C PRO A 171 -9.63 -4.02 14.72
N LEU A 172 -9.09 -3.22 15.65
CA LEU A 172 -9.48 -3.25 17.05
C LEU A 172 -10.93 -2.79 17.27
N LEU A 173 -11.35 -1.77 16.53
CA LEU A 173 -12.73 -1.28 16.56
C LEU A 173 -13.72 -2.33 16.04
N ILE A 174 -13.37 -3.08 15.00
CA ILE A 174 -14.17 -4.22 14.51
C ILE A 174 -14.29 -5.29 15.61
N LEU A 175 -13.17 -5.70 16.19
CA LEU A 175 -13.13 -6.70 17.25
C LEU A 175 -14.02 -6.29 18.44
N LEU A 176 -13.84 -5.08 18.96
CA LEU A 176 -14.62 -4.58 20.08
C LEU A 176 -16.09 -4.38 19.72
N GLY A 177 -16.40 -3.92 18.51
CA GLY A 177 -17.77 -3.75 18.03
C GLY A 177 -18.52 -5.09 17.99
N VAL A 178 -17.89 -6.14 17.45
CA VAL A 178 -18.46 -7.48 17.40
C VAL A 178 -18.61 -8.08 18.80
N LEU A 179 -17.59 -7.91 19.65
CA LEU A 179 -17.64 -8.35 21.05
C LEU A 179 -18.82 -7.70 21.82
N PHE A 180 -18.95 -6.37 21.73
CA PHE A 180 -20.04 -5.66 22.40
C PHE A 180 -21.41 -6.03 21.83
N LEU A 181 -21.53 -6.25 20.52
CA LEU A 181 -22.76 -6.72 19.92
C LEU A 181 -23.16 -8.11 20.45
N TYR A 182 -22.19 -9.02 20.60
CA TYR A 182 -22.41 -10.32 21.18
C TYR A 182 -22.85 -10.22 22.64
N LEU A 183 -22.20 -9.40 23.46
CA LEU A 183 -22.56 -9.18 24.86
C LEU A 183 -23.98 -8.58 25.02
N GLU A 184 -24.40 -7.69 24.13
CA GLU A 184 -25.76 -7.15 24.12
C GLU A 184 -26.81 -8.22 23.88
N VAL A 185 -26.53 -9.18 22.98
CA VAL A 185 -27.44 -10.32 22.72
C VAL A 185 -27.51 -11.25 23.92
N GLN A 186 -26.41 -11.45 24.64
CA GLN A 186 -26.36 -12.34 25.81
C GLN A 186 -26.94 -11.70 27.07
N THR A 187 -26.93 -10.39 27.18
CA THR A 187 -27.41 -9.63 28.35
C THR A 187 -28.48 -8.62 27.95
N PRO A 188 -29.64 -9.07 27.45
CA PRO A 188 -30.66 -8.15 26.97
C PRO A 188 -31.20 -7.30 28.12
N GLY A 189 -31.11 -5.99 28.03
CA GLY A 189 -31.69 -5.15 29.07
C GLY A 189 -31.47 -3.65 28.96
N PHE A 190 -30.30 -3.14 28.60
CA PHE A 190 -30.03 -1.72 28.75
C PHE A 190 -29.46 -1.01 27.51
N GLY A 191 -29.16 -1.71 26.42
CA GLY A 191 -28.59 -1.12 25.22
C GLY A 191 -27.16 -0.56 25.43
N LEU A 192 -26.51 -0.82 26.58
CA LEU A 192 -25.18 -0.30 26.87
C LEU A 192 -24.14 -0.90 25.91
N PHE A 193 -24.11 -2.22 25.79
CA PHE A 193 -23.16 -2.89 24.90
C PHE A 193 -23.51 -2.63 23.44
N GLY A 194 -24.79 -2.56 23.10
CA GLY A 194 -25.24 -2.17 21.75
C GLY A 194 -24.83 -0.75 21.38
N SER A 195 -24.92 0.20 22.31
CA SER A 195 -24.45 1.57 22.06
C SER A 195 -22.93 1.65 21.92
N LEU A 196 -22.16 0.87 22.68
CA LEU A 196 -20.71 0.76 22.54
C LEU A 196 -20.31 0.12 21.20
N ALA A 197 -21.02 -0.93 20.77
CA ALA A 197 -20.83 -1.54 19.46
C ALA A 197 -21.06 -0.52 18.33
N LEU A 198 -22.19 0.21 18.42
CA LEU A 198 -22.50 1.26 17.44
C LEU A 198 -21.43 2.35 17.40
N LEU A 199 -20.92 2.75 18.56
CA LEU A 199 -19.84 3.74 18.64
C LEU A 199 -18.56 3.23 17.96
N CYS A 200 -18.16 1.97 18.18
CA CYS A 200 -16.99 1.37 17.54
C CYS A 200 -17.12 1.38 16.01
N PHE A 201 -18.26 0.94 15.47
CA PHE A 201 -18.50 0.95 14.03
C PHE A 201 -18.60 2.38 13.45
N ALA A 202 -19.22 3.31 14.19
CA ALA A 202 -19.31 4.72 13.78
C ALA A 202 -17.92 5.36 13.70
N LEU A 203 -17.05 5.13 14.70
CA LEU A 203 -15.66 5.62 14.68
C LEU A 203 -14.85 5.04 13.53
N MET A 204 -15.01 3.76 13.25
CA MET A 204 -14.35 3.11 12.12
C MET A 204 -14.78 3.72 10.78
N LEU A 205 -16.09 3.87 10.57
CA LEU A 205 -16.63 4.48 9.36
C LEU A 205 -16.23 5.95 9.23
N TRP A 206 -16.21 6.68 10.35
CA TRP A 206 -15.79 8.07 10.35
C TRP A 206 -14.32 8.22 9.95
N GLY A 207 -13.43 7.35 10.44
CA GLY A 207 -12.04 7.28 10.00
C GLY A 207 -11.92 7.04 8.49
N GLY A 208 -12.67 6.09 7.96
CA GLY A 208 -12.75 5.81 6.52
C GLY A 208 -13.28 7.01 5.71
N TYR A 209 -14.30 7.69 6.22
CA TYR A 209 -14.85 8.90 5.59
C TYR A 209 -13.83 10.06 5.53
N LEU A 210 -13.15 10.33 6.64
CA LEU A 210 -12.12 11.36 6.71
C LEU A 210 -10.92 11.06 5.79
N ALA A 211 -10.59 9.80 5.60
CA ALA A 211 -9.55 9.35 4.69
C ALA A 211 -10.00 9.32 3.20
N GLY A 212 -11.26 9.65 2.91
CA GLY A 212 -11.81 9.54 1.56
C GLY A 212 -12.04 8.11 1.07
N LEU A 213 -11.95 7.11 1.96
CA LEU A 213 -12.18 5.70 1.65
C LEU A 213 -13.65 5.31 1.74
N ALA A 214 -14.43 5.94 2.62
CA ALA A 214 -15.84 5.68 2.82
C ALA A 214 -16.69 6.91 2.45
N GLY A 215 -17.72 6.73 1.62
CA GLY A 215 -18.72 7.73 1.28
C GLY A 215 -20.05 7.47 2.03
N LEU A 216 -21.05 8.31 1.76
CA LEU A 216 -22.39 8.18 2.36
C LEU A 216 -23.06 6.84 2.06
N GLU A 217 -22.75 6.23 0.91
CA GLU A 217 -23.26 4.92 0.49
C GLU A 217 -22.94 3.81 1.50
N HIS A 218 -21.77 3.84 2.14
CA HIS A 218 -21.37 2.87 3.16
C HIS A 218 -22.21 3.02 4.42
N PHE A 219 -22.44 4.27 4.86
CA PHE A 219 -23.32 4.55 6.01
C PHE A 219 -24.76 4.10 5.76
N VAL A 220 -25.27 4.35 4.55
CA VAL A 220 -26.62 3.92 4.15
C VAL A 220 -26.73 2.40 4.12
N LEU A 221 -25.73 1.71 3.55
CA LEU A 221 -25.74 0.24 3.44
C LEU A 221 -25.68 -0.42 4.82
N ILE A 222 -24.80 0.07 5.71
CA ILE A 222 -24.70 -0.46 7.06
C ILE A 222 -25.94 -0.10 7.88
N GLY A 223 -26.46 1.11 7.76
CA GLY A 223 -27.70 1.53 8.42
C GLY A 223 -28.90 0.69 8.00
N LEU A 224 -29.02 0.40 6.70
CA LEU A 224 -30.04 -0.51 6.16
C LEU A 224 -29.88 -1.94 6.72
N GLY A 225 -28.64 -2.42 6.76
CA GLY A 225 -28.33 -3.73 7.33
C GLY A 225 -28.73 -3.85 8.80
N LEU A 226 -28.40 -2.85 9.62
CA LEU A 226 -28.80 -2.78 11.02
C LEU A 226 -30.33 -2.70 11.17
N ALA A 227 -31.00 -1.90 10.34
CA ALA A 227 -32.46 -1.80 10.36
C ALA A 227 -33.11 -3.15 10.04
N LEU A 228 -32.60 -3.91 9.04
CA LEU A 228 -33.10 -5.25 8.72
C LEU A 228 -32.89 -6.25 9.87
N VAL A 229 -31.77 -6.19 10.56
CA VAL A 229 -31.53 -7.01 11.76
C VAL A 229 -32.55 -6.67 12.86
N LEU A 230 -32.83 -5.39 13.08
CA LEU A 230 -33.85 -4.96 14.05
C LEU A 230 -35.27 -5.42 13.65
N VAL A 231 -35.59 -5.35 12.34
CA VAL A 231 -36.87 -5.87 11.81
C VAL A 231 -37.02 -7.37 12.10
N GLU A 232 -35.95 -8.16 11.88
CA GLU A 232 -35.97 -9.61 12.23
C GLU A 232 -36.24 -9.83 13.72
N ILE A 233 -35.55 -9.08 14.59
CA ILE A 233 -35.68 -9.30 16.04
C ILE A 233 -37.05 -8.88 16.57
N PHE A 234 -37.60 -7.74 16.09
CA PHE A 234 -38.78 -7.13 16.70
C PHE A 234 -40.09 -7.34 15.93
N LEU A 235 -40.04 -7.48 14.58
CA LEU A 235 -41.24 -7.57 13.74
C LEU A 235 -41.53 -8.96 13.20
N VAL A 236 -40.48 -9.69 12.77
CA VAL A 236 -40.65 -11.00 12.11
C VAL A 236 -39.70 -12.07 12.68
N PRO A 237 -39.68 -12.27 14.03
CA PRO A 237 -38.73 -13.14 14.65
C PRO A 237 -38.81 -14.58 14.12
N GLY A 238 -37.66 -15.15 13.73
CA GLY A 238 -37.54 -16.55 13.31
C GLY A 238 -37.65 -16.79 11.81
N THR A 239 -37.85 -15.76 10.96
CA THR A 239 -37.80 -15.93 9.49
C THR A 239 -36.37 -16.09 9.01
N LEU A 240 -35.39 -15.56 9.72
CA LEU A 240 -33.95 -15.48 9.39
C LEU A 240 -33.62 -14.71 8.10
N ILE A 241 -34.61 -14.37 7.30
CA ILE A 241 -34.40 -13.73 5.99
C ILE A 241 -33.91 -12.28 6.16
N ALA A 242 -34.63 -11.48 6.95
CA ALA A 242 -34.28 -10.10 7.19
C ALA A 242 -32.96 -9.99 7.98
N GLY A 243 -32.76 -10.87 8.98
CA GLY A 243 -31.54 -10.92 9.79
C GLY A 243 -30.30 -11.29 8.98
N LEU A 244 -30.36 -12.34 8.18
CA LEU A 244 -29.24 -12.75 7.31
C LEU A 244 -28.93 -11.71 6.24
N THR A 245 -29.97 -11.13 5.62
CA THR A 245 -29.79 -10.06 4.63
C THR A 245 -29.17 -8.81 5.29
N GLY A 246 -29.63 -8.46 6.49
CA GLY A 246 -29.10 -7.36 7.27
C GLY A 246 -27.61 -7.55 7.62
N LEU A 247 -27.25 -8.73 8.11
CA LEU A 247 -25.86 -9.09 8.39
C LEU A 247 -24.99 -9.04 7.12
N ALA A 248 -25.49 -9.51 5.99
CA ALA A 248 -24.80 -9.44 4.71
C ALA A 248 -24.55 -7.97 4.28
N CYS A 249 -25.55 -7.10 4.42
CA CYS A 249 -25.40 -5.67 4.13
C CYS A 249 -24.35 -5.01 5.04
N VAL A 250 -24.36 -5.31 6.34
CA VAL A 250 -23.35 -4.80 7.28
C VAL A 250 -21.95 -5.30 6.88
N ALA A 251 -21.79 -6.60 6.64
CA ALA A 251 -20.50 -7.18 6.25
C ALA A 251 -19.96 -6.57 4.95
N VAL A 252 -20.79 -6.46 3.92
CA VAL A 252 -20.42 -5.82 2.65
C VAL A 252 -20.05 -4.36 2.88
N GLY A 253 -20.83 -3.60 3.64
CA GLY A 253 -20.54 -2.20 3.95
C GLY A 253 -19.21 -2.01 4.68
N LEU A 254 -18.89 -2.86 5.65
CA LEU A 254 -17.63 -2.85 6.39
C LEU A 254 -16.43 -3.21 5.51
N ILE A 255 -16.56 -4.20 4.64
CA ILE A 255 -15.50 -4.60 3.70
C ILE A 255 -15.28 -3.49 2.67
N TRP A 256 -16.36 -2.98 2.10
CA TRP A 256 -16.29 -1.93 1.08
C TRP A 256 -15.69 -0.64 1.64
N SER A 257 -15.99 -0.25 2.87
CA SER A 257 -15.42 0.95 3.51
C SER A 257 -13.88 0.94 3.65
N GLN A 258 -13.24 -0.22 3.44
CA GLN A 258 -11.78 -0.36 3.46
C GLN A 258 -11.13 -0.27 2.07
N LEU A 259 -11.92 -0.22 1.00
CA LEU A 259 -11.44 -0.32 -0.40
C LEU A 259 -11.43 1.02 -1.15
N GLY A 260 -12.06 2.06 -0.59
CA GLY A 260 -12.20 3.35 -1.26
C GLY A 260 -13.42 3.48 -2.17
N PRO A 261 -13.73 4.70 -2.64
CA PRO A 261 -14.99 5.02 -3.32
C PRO A 261 -15.12 4.42 -4.72
N SER A 262 -14.01 4.13 -5.38
CA SER A 262 -14.03 3.45 -6.69
C SER A 262 -13.69 1.98 -6.48
N MET A 263 -14.64 1.10 -6.77
CA MET A 263 -14.47 -0.35 -6.74
C MET A 263 -14.41 -0.90 -8.17
N PRO A 264 -13.31 -0.72 -8.91
CA PRO A 264 -13.13 -1.44 -10.15
C PRO A 264 -12.61 -2.84 -9.81
N LEU A 265 -13.48 -3.84 -9.83
CA LEU A 265 -13.09 -5.26 -9.76
C LEU A 265 -12.29 -5.71 -11.00
N SER A 266 -11.82 -4.77 -11.79
CA SER A 266 -11.22 -4.99 -13.10
C SER A 266 -9.74 -5.36 -13.02
N SER A 267 -9.01 -4.89 -12.01
CA SER A 267 -7.58 -5.20 -11.88
C SER A 267 -7.29 -6.36 -10.92
N ALA A 268 -6.11 -6.97 -11.09
CA ALA A 268 -5.65 -8.01 -10.15
C ALA A 268 -5.40 -7.42 -8.75
N LEU A 269 -4.97 -6.14 -8.69
CA LEU A 269 -4.74 -5.41 -7.46
C LEU A 269 -6.04 -5.22 -6.67
N ASP A 270 -7.14 -4.83 -7.35
CA ASP A 270 -8.43 -4.62 -6.69
C ASP A 270 -8.95 -5.90 -6.04
N ARG A 271 -8.79 -7.05 -6.72
CA ARG A 271 -9.15 -8.35 -6.16
C ARG A 271 -8.31 -8.73 -4.93
N HIS A 272 -7.01 -8.37 -4.92
CA HIS A 272 -6.16 -8.58 -3.75
C HIS A 272 -6.56 -7.68 -2.59
N LEU A 273 -6.86 -6.42 -2.84
CA LEU A 273 -7.37 -5.49 -1.82
C LEU A 273 -8.70 -5.97 -1.23
N LEU A 274 -9.62 -6.43 -2.08
CA LEU A 274 -10.89 -7.02 -1.64
C LEU A 274 -10.66 -8.24 -0.72
N LEU A 275 -9.79 -9.17 -1.12
CA LEU A 275 -9.46 -10.34 -0.31
C LEU A 275 -8.79 -9.95 1.01
N ALA A 276 -7.92 -8.95 1.01
CA ALA A 276 -7.29 -8.46 2.22
C ALA A 276 -8.31 -7.83 3.17
N ALA A 277 -9.20 -6.97 2.67
CA ALA A 277 -10.28 -6.36 3.46
C ALA A 277 -11.25 -7.42 4.01
N PHE A 278 -11.63 -8.40 3.18
CA PHE A 278 -12.45 -9.54 3.60
C PHE A 278 -11.78 -10.34 4.73
N ASN A 279 -10.53 -10.76 4.53
CA ASN A 279 -9.79 -11.52 5.51
C ASN A 279 -9.61 -10.75 6.83
N THR A 280 -9.31 -9.45 6.75
CA THR A 280 -9.19 -8.59 7.93
C THR A 280 -10.51 -8.54 8.70
N THR A 281 -11.62 -8.26 8.02
CA THR A 281 -12.94 -8.18 8.64
C THR A 281 -13.34 -9.51 9.28
N VAL A 282 -13.17 -10.63 8.55
CA VAL A 282 -13.51 -11.97 9.06
C VAL A 282 -12.63 -12.36 10.25
N LEU A 283 -11.31 -12.17 10.14
CA LEU A 283 -10.37 -12.55 11.20
C LEU A 283 -10.68 -11.82 12.52
N TRP A 284 -10.87 -10.50 12.45
CA TRP A 284 -11.15 -9.70 13.65
C TRP A 284 -12.57 -9.91 14.19
N SER A 285 -13.55 -10.19 13.32
CA SER A 285 -14.90 -10.56 13.74
C SER A 285 -14.91 -11.89 14.47
N VAL A 286 -14.21 -12.91 13.93
CA VAL A 286 -14.07 -14.23 14.60
C VAL A 286 -13.28 -14.08 15.89
N GLY A 287 -12.21 -13.27 15.91
CA GLY A 287 -11.45 -12.98 17.13
C GLY A 287 -12.32 -12.35 18.22
N GLY A 288 -13.20 -11.42 17.85
CA GLY A 288 -14.18 -10.81 18.78
C GLY A 288 -15.16 -11.83 19.36
N LEU A 289 -15.67 -12.75 18.54
CA LEU A 289 -16.58 -13.81 19.00
C LEU A 289 -15.87 -14.84 19.90
N LEU A 290 -14.64 -15.26 19.56
CA LEU A 290 -13.87 -16.20 20.38
C LEU A 290 -13.41 -15.60 21.71
N GLY A 291 -13.15 -14.30 21.75
CA GLY A 291 -12.81 -13.59 22.99
C GLY A 291 -14.00 -13.41 23.94
N ALA A 292 -15.22 -13.66 23.47
CA ALA A 292 -16.47 -13.54 24.22
C ALA A 292 -17.00 -14.91 24.76
N ALA A 293 -16.50 -16.02 24.23
CA ALA A 293 -16.83 -17.39 24.65
C ALA A 293 -15.89 -17.89 25.74
#